data_bcbec6d96de02940bceebd947e8ebf65
#
_entry.id   bcbec6d96de02940bceebd947e8ebf65
#
_cell.length_a   1.000
_cell.length_b   1.000
_cell.length_c   1.000
_cell.angle_alpha   90.00
_cell.angle_beta   90.00
_cell.angle_gamma   90.00
#
_symmetry.space_group_name_H-M   'P 1'
#
loop_
_entity.id
_entity.type
_entity.pdbx_description
1 polymer ?
#
loop_
_entity_poly.entity_id
_entity_poly.type
_entity_poly.pdbx_seq_one_letter_code
_entity_poly.pdbx_strand_id
1 'polypeptide(L)'
;MKNILVATDFSPEAHHAFEVAVQLAQHTGGQLTLLHVQEDADGAGGAFSTVGGPVSGHSIDQIFTLKLLETTKRRMHALQAEAAQLAPGVPVQDVVEVGRVGEGILAAIQRHGTELVVVGARGHGATEHFFVSSTTERLIRLAPCPVLTVKHPELAFKVKQIVFPSDFAEDATGALDGLRQVLAAFPDATLHLLHVAAGDGDHVAQQQMQDFARQHQLAHVVVAEVAANRTSAGIEEYARRVAADLVVIPTHVRLGLSHFFSASIAETVATHAFPPVLTYHFAG
;
A
#
# COMPACT_ATOMS: atom_id res chain seq x y z
N MET A 1 -8.05 11.61 3.20
CA MET A 1 -6.75 10.99 3.48
C MET A 1 -5.80 12.06 4.01
N LYS A 2 -5.94 12.42 5.30
CA LYS A 2 -5.12 13.51 5.90
C LYS A 2 -4.04 13.00 6.83
N ASN A 3 -4.24 11.84 7.45
CA ASN A 3 -3.26 11.22 8.34
C ASN A 3 -2.58 10.07 7.59
N ILE A 4 -1.41 10.34 7.03
CA ILE A 4 -0.66 9.38 6.21
C ILE A 4 0.49 8.81 7.04
N LEU A 5 0.60 7.48 7.10
CA LEU A 5 1.73 6.78 7.70
C LEU A 5 2.59 6.17 6.60
N VAL A 6 3.89 6.41 6.62
CA VAL A 6 4.85 5.69 5.78
C VAL A 6 5.77 4.85 6.65
N ALA A 7 5.81 3.55 6.39
CA ALA A 7 6.72 2.64 7.04
C ALA A 7 8.02 2.54 6.24
N THR A 8 9.17 2.66 6.92
CA THR A 8 10.48 2.62 6.29
C THR A 8 11.42 1.63 6.98
N ASP A 9 12.10 0.85 6.16
CA ASP A 9 13.30 0.07 6.52
C ASP A 9 14.58 0.71 5.96
N PHE A 10 14.44 1.93 5.42
CA PHE A 10 15.49 2.68 4.73
C PHE A 10 15.99 2.02 3.43
N SER A 11 15.24 1.09 2.85
CA SER A 11 15.50 0.55 1.51
C SER A 11 15.15 1.58 0.43
N PRO A 12 15.66 1.41 -0.80
CA PRO A 12 15.28 2.26 -1.93
C PRO A 12 13.76 2.25 -2.18
N GLU A 13 13.11 1.10 -2.05
CA GLU A 13 11.66 0.95 -2.24
C GLU A 13 10.87 1.70 -1.16
N ALA A 14 11.32 1.65 0.10
CA ALA A 14 10.73 2.45 1.18
C ALA A 14 10.95 3.95 0.95
N HIS A 15 12.05 4.35 0.32
CA HIS A 15 12.29 5.74 -0.05
C HIS A 15 11.35 6.20 -1.16
N HIS A 16 11.07 5.38 -2.19
CA HIS A 16 10.06 5.71 -3.21
C HIS A 16 8.67 5.88 -2.58
N ALA A 17 8.32 5.01 -1.62
CA ALA A 17 7.06 5.14 -0.87
C ALA A 17 7.02 6.44 -0.06
N PHE A 18 8.13 6.82 0.56
CA PHE A 18 8.27 8.08 1.29
C PHE A 18 8.06 9.30 0.38
N GLU A 19 8.70 9.35 -0.79
CA GLU A 19 8.53 10.45 -1.75
C GLU A 19 7.07 10.60 -2.20
N VAL A 20 6.38 9.49 -2.51
CA VAL A 20 4.95 9.49 -2.85
C VAL A 20 4.10 9.96 -1.67
N ALA A 21 4.38 9.50 -0.45
CA ALA A 21 3.64 9.90 0.75
C ALA A 21 3.77 11.40 1.04
N VAL A 22 4.96 11.98 0.86
CA VAL A 22 5.19 13.43 1.00
C VAL A 22 4.37 14.22 -0.02
N GLN A 23 4.37 13.80 -1.29
CA GLN A 23 3.59 14.45 -2.36
C GLN A 23 2.08 14.33 -2.10
N LEU A 24 1.61 13.18 -1.63
CA LEU A 24 0.21 12.99 -1.24
C LEU A 24 -0.18 13.88 -0.05
N ALA A 25 0.64 13.96 0.99
CA ALA A 25 0.39 14.83 2.13
C ALA A 25 0.30 16.30 1.71
N GLN A 26 1.19 16.75 0.84
CA GLN A 26 1.14 18.10 0.27
C GLN A 26 -0.14 18.33 -0.55
N HIS A 27 -0.49 17.38 -1.41
CA HIS A 27 -1.67 17.47 -2.28
C HIS A 27 -2.99 17.50 -1.50
N THR A 28 -3.10 16.68 -0.45
CA THR A 28 -4.32 16.55 0.35
C THR A 28 -4.40 17.54 1.52
N GLY A 29 -3.34 18.32 1.77
CA GLY A 29 -3.23 19.17 2.97
C GLY A 29 -3.19 18.34 4.25
N GLY A 30 -2.57 17.16 4.18
CA GLY A 30 -2.45 16.21 5.28
C GLY A 30 -1.15 16.35 6.07
N GLN A 31 -0.94 15.38 6.97
CA GLN A 31 0.27 15.23 7.78
C GLN A 31 0.87 13.83 7.57
N LEU A 32 2.16 13.71 7.84
CA LEU A 32 2.93 12.49 7.64
C LEU A 32 3.49 11.97 8.96
N THR A 33 3.29 10.67 9.20
CA THR A 33 3.98 9.92 10.25
C THR A 33 5.01 9.00 9.59
N LEU A 34 6.29 9.25 9.82
CA LEU A 34 7.38 8.37 9.43
C LEU A 34 7.54 7.31 10.51
N LEU A 35 7.39 6.04 10.17
CA LEU A 35 7.51 4.94 11.12
C LEU A 35 8.67 4.02 10.71
N HIS A 36 9.58 3.80 11.65
CA HIS A 36 10.53 2.69 11.59
C HIS A 36 10.26 1.72 12.73
N VAL A 37 10.16 0.44 12.43
CA VAL A 37 10.07 -0.61 13.44
C VAL A 37 11.39 -1.37 13.46
N GLN A 38 12.12 -1.22 14.56
CA GLN A 38 13.35 -1.94 14.82
C GLN A 38 13.01 -3.34 15.33
N GLU A 39 13.42 -4.38 14.62
CA GLU A 39 13.21 -5.75 15.10
C GLU A 39 14.00 -6.03 16.37
N ASP A 40 13.34 -6.67 17.33
CA ASP A 40 13.99 -7.17 18.54
C ASP A 40 15.01 -8.25 18.18
N ALA A 41 16.24 -8.07 18.59
CA ALA A 41 17.29 -9.08 18.48
C ALA A 41 16.97 -10.36 19.29
N ASP A 42 16.13 -10.26 20.30
CA ASP A 42 15.74 -11.36 21.19
C ASP A 42 14.80 -12.40 20.54
N GLY A 43 14.16 -12.09 19.42
CA GLY A 43 13.37 -13.05 18.62
C GLY A 43 14.22 -14.10 17.89
N ALA A 44 15.52 -13.83 17.67
CA ALA A 44 16.49 -14.74 17.05
C ALA A 44 17.46 -15.37 18.07
N GLY A 45 17.36 -15.01 19.33
CA GLY A 45 18.32 -15.29 20.40
C GLY A 45 18.14 -16.58 21.15
N GLY A 46 17.87 -17.70 20.44
CA GLY A 46 17.96 -19.03 21.06
C GLY A 46 19.27 -19.79 20.82
N ALA A 47 20.23 -19.28 20.05
CA ALA A 47 21.29 -20.10 19.47
C ALA A 47 22.74 -19.74 19.84
N PHE A 48 23.01 -18.78 20.70
CA PHE A 48 24.40 -18.48 21.13
C PHE A 48 24.66 -18.62 22.61
N SER A 49 24.00 -19.57 23.28
CA SER A 49 24.34 -20.03 24.63
C SER A 49 24.88 -21.43 24.60
N THR A 50 26.06 -21.63 23.99
CA THR A 50 26.85 -22.82 24.30
C THR A 50 28.34 -22.49 24.20
N VAL A 51 28.99 -22.76 25.30
CA VAL A 51 30.41 -22.83 25.55
C VAL A 51 31.05 -21.60 26.22
N GLY A 52 31.08 -21.63 27.54
CA GLY A 52 32.19 -21.15 28.34
C GLY A 52 32.04 -19.78 29.02
N GLY A 53 31.50 -19.77 30.21
CA GLY A 53 31.81 -18.80 31.27
C GLY A 53 30.88 -17.59 31.37
N PRO A 54 30.67 -17.04 32.57
CA PRO A 54 29.86 -15.85 32.79
C PRO A 54 30.65 -14.60 32.39
N VAL A 55 30.65 -14.30 31.10
CA VAL A 55 31.13 -13.00 30.62
C VAL A 55 29.89 -12.08 30.55
N SER A 56 29.97 -10.94 31.18
CA SER A 56 29.01 -9.86 31.27
C SER A 56 28.57 -9.39 29.87
N GLY A 57 27.80 -10.19 29.14
CA GLY A 57 27.33 -9.89 27.77
C GLY A 57 26.32 -8.72 27.72
N HIS A 58 25.64 -8.43 28.80
CA HIS A 58 24.61 -7.38 28.89
C HIS A 58 25.10 -5.97 28.54
N SER A 59 26.35 -5.64 28.76
CA SER A 59 26.87 -4.29 28.46
C SER A 59 27.19 -4.09 26.98
N ILE A 60 27.61 -5.15 26.26
CA ILE A 60 27.95 -5.07 24.83
C ILE A 60 26.64 -4.97 24.01
N ASP A 61 25.64 -5.77 24.35
CA ASP A 61 24.32 -5.75 23.70
C ASP A 61 23.61 -4.41 23.90
N GLN A 62 23.71 -3.82 25.10
CA GLN A 62 23.17 -2.49 25.37
C GLN A 62 23.86 -1.39 24.58
N ILE A 63 25.18 -1.41 24.45
CA ILE A 63 25.95 -0.43 23.66
C ILE A 63 25.59 -0.56 22.18
N PHE A 64 25.47 -1.80 21.67
CA PHE A 64 25.07 -2.05 20.30
C PHE A 64 23.65 -1.55 20.02
N THR A 65 22.70 -1.86 20.89
CA THR A 65 21.31 -1.37 20.79
C THR A 65 21.23 0.17 20.80
N LEU A 66 21.98 0.83 21.69
CA LEU A 66 22.03 2.28 21.73
C LEU A 66 22.59 2.90 20.44
N LYS A 67 23.68 2.35 19.90
CA LYS A 67 24.27 2.81 18.63
C LYS A 67 23.30 2.60 17.46
N LEU A 68 22.58 1.48 17.45
CA LEU A 68 21.57 1.20 16.44
C LEU A 68 20.43 2.23 16.49
N LEU A 69 19.90 2.50 17.68
CA LEU A 69 18.86 3.52 17.88
C LEU A 69 19.34 4.94 17.51
N GLU A 70 20.58 5.29 17.83
CA GLU A 70 21.14 6.59 17.42
C GLU A 70 21.27 6.70 15.89
N THR A 71 21.68 5.60 15.24
CA THR A 71 21.79 5.56 13.77
C THR A 71 20.42 5.66 13.12
N THR A 72 19.44 4.93 13.64
CA THR A 72 18.05 4.97 13.21
C THR A 72 17.48 6.38 13.35
N LYS A 73 17.63 7.02 14.51
CA LYS A 73 17.17 8.40 14.73
C LYS A 73 17.80 9.39 13.75
N ARG A 74 19.11 9.28 13.48
CA ARG A 74 19.76 10.14 12.48
C ARG A 74 19.16 9.96 11.08
N ARG A 75 18.86 8.71 10.67
CA ARG A 75 18.21 8.45 9.39
C ARG A 75 16.78 9.00 9.34
N MET A 76 16.01 8.85 10.42
CA MET A 76 14.66 9.40 10.52
C MET A 76 14.67 10.94 10.43
N HIS A 77 15.58 11.61 11.15
CA HIS A 77 15.74 13.06 11.04
C HIS A 77 16.18 13.52 9.63
N ALA A 78 16.99 12.70 8.93
CA ALA A 78 17.35 13.01 7.54
C ALA A 78 16.11 12.96 6.63
N LEU A 79 15.25 11.96 6.76
CA LEU A 79 13.98 11.88 6.03
C LEU A 79 13.03 13.02 6.38
N GLN A 80 12.96 13.44 7.65
CA GLN A 80 12.20 14.62 8.05
C GLN A 80 12.71 15.91 7.36
N ALA A 81 14.03 16.09 7.34
CA ALA A 81 14.65 17.24 6.67
C ALA A 81 14.39 17.22 5.16
N GLU A 82 14.45 16.05 4.55
CA GLU A 82 14.13 15.84 3.14
C GLU A 82 12.65 16.15 2.85
N ALA A 83 11.71 15.65 3.66
CA ALA A 83 10.29 15.97 3.53
C ALA A 83 10.02 17.49 3.60
N ALA A 84 10.71 18.20 4.50
CA ALA A 84 10.60 19.65 4.62
C ALA A 84 11.13 20.40 3.38
N GLN A 85 12.06 19.81 2.63
CA GLN A 85 12.55 20.34 1.36
C GLN A 85 11.59 20.03 0.20
N LEU A 86 11.08 18.79 0.13
CA LEU A 86 10.18 18.33 -0.93
C LEU A 86 8.80 18.98 -0.84
N ALA A 87 8.28 19.17 0.37
CA ALA A 87 6.95 19.70 0.63
C ALA A 87 6.96 20.67 1.83
N PRO A 88 7.45 21.91 1.67
CA PRO A 88 7.45 22.89 2.75
C PRO A 88 6.05 23.10 3.33
N GLY A 89 5.93 22.99 4.65
CA GLY A 89 4.67 23.20 5.36
C GLY A 89 3.85 21.94 5.64
N VAL A 90 4.24 20.78 5.12
CA VAL A 90 3.63 19.49 5.52
C VAL A 90 4.14 19.13 6.92
N PRO A 91 3.24 18.91 7.91
CA PRO A 91 3.65 18.44 9.23
C PRO A 91 4.18 17.01 9.15
N VAL A 92 5.38 16.78 9.66
CA VAL A 92 6.02 15.46 9.66
C VAL A 92 6.48 15.12 11.07
N GLN A 93 6.01 13.99 11.59
CA GLN A 93 6.52 13.40 12.83
C GLN A 93 7.25 12.08 12.52
N ASP A 94 8.27 11.78 13.28
CA ASP A 94 8.98 10.51 13.23
C ASP A 94 8.70 9.66 14.46
N VAL A 95 8.57 8.35 14.24
CA VAL A 95 8.29 7.35 15.27
C VAL A 95 9.23 6.17 15.06
N VAL A 96 9.92 5.76 16.11
CA VAL A 96 10.72 4.55 16.14
C VAL A 96 10.12 3.63 17.20
N GLU A 97 9.70 2.45 16.76
CA GLU A 97 9.18 1.39 17.63
C GLU A 97 10.14 0.21 17.64
N VAL A 98 10.05 -0.63 18.68
CA VAL A 98 10.81 -1.87 18.80
C VAL A 98 9.82 -3.02 18.86
N GLY A 99 10.08 -4.08 18.07
CA GLY A 99 9.22 -5.25 18.05
C GLY A 99 9.12 -5.89 16.67
N ARG A 100 8.05 -6.64 16.43
CA ARG A 100 7.78 -7.27 15.12
C ARG A 100 7.23 -6.24 14.14
N VAL A 101 7.87 -6.13 12.98
CA VAL A 101 7.56 -5.07 11.99
C VAL A 101 6.07 -4.99 11.67
N GLY A 102 5.44 -6.09 11.24
CA GLY A 102 4.03 -6.08 10.84
C GLY A 102 3.06 -5.75 11.98
N GLU A 103 3.37 -6.15 13.22
CA GLU A 103 2.57 -5.85 14.41
C GLU A 103 2.75 -4.39 14.84
N GLY A 104 3.98 -3.90 14.82
CA GLY A 104 4.30 -2.51 15.12
C GLY A 104 3.59 -1.54 14.18
N ILE A 105 3.60 -1.82 12.87
CA ILE A 105 2.88 -0.99 11.89
C ILE A 105 1.37 -0.99 12.15
N LEU A 106 0.76 -2.16 12.36
CA LEU A 106 -0.68 -2.25 12.65
C LEU A 106 -1.07 -1.53 13.94
N ALA A 107 -0.24 -1.61 14.97
CA ALA A 107 -0.45 -0.88 16.23
C ALA A 107 -0.30 0.64 16.03
N ALA A 108 0.69 1.08 15.26
CA ALA A 108 0.90 2.48 14.94
C ALA A 108 -0.26 3.08 14.13
N ILE A 109 -0.84 2.33 13.17
CA ILE A 109 -2.02 2.74 12.41
C ILE A 109 -3.16 3.15 13.37
N GLN A 110 -3.45 2.31 14.35
CA GLN A 110 -4.52 2.58 15.33
C GLN A 110 -4.17 3.74 16.25
N ARG A 111 -2.93 3.78 16.76
CA ARG A 111 -2.46 4.80 17.71
C ARG A 111 -2.46 6.21 17.12
N HIS A 112 -2.08 6.34 15.86
CA HIS A 112 -1.97 7.64 15.18
C HIS A 112 -3.22 8.00 14.36
N GLY A 113 -4.27 7.21 14.38
CA GLY A 113 -5.49 7.46 13.60
C GLY A 113 -5.20 7.56 12.11
N THR A 114 -4.37 6.65 11.61
CA THR A 114 -3.91 6.64 10.21
C THR A 114 -5.07 6.39 9.26
N GLU A 115 -5.19 7.22 8.25
CA GLU A 115 -6.20 7.11 7.19
C GLU A 115 -5.64 6.46 5.90
N LEU A 116 -4.31 6.45 5.74
CA LEU A 116 -3.62 5.81 4.62
C LEU A 116 -2.24 5.35 5.07
N VAL A 117 -1.91 4.10 4.77
CA VAL A 117 -0.54 3.58 4.91
C VAL A 117 0.13 3.55 3.53
N VAL A 118 1.36 4.04 3.44
CA VAL A 118 2.19 3.94 2.24
C VAL A 118 3.39 3.08 2.54
N VAL A 119 3.62 2.06 1.70
CA VAL A 119 4.72 1.11 1.86
C VAL A 119 5.44 0.87 0.55
N GLY A 120 6.75 0.67 0.63
CA GLY A 120 7.54 0.18 -0.48
C GLY A 120 7.28 -1.30 -0.71
N ALA A 121 7.16 -1.71 -1.97
CA ALA A 121 7.12 -3.10 -2.36
C ALA A 121 8.21 -3.36 -3.40
N ARG A 122 8.97 -4.46 -3.28
CA ARG A 122 9.94 -4.82 -4.30
C ARG A 122 9.23 -5.26 -5.56
N GLY A 123 9.52 -4.57 -6.68
CA GLY A 123 9.12 -5.03 -7.99
C GLY A 123 10.02 -6.18 -8.46
N HIS A 124 9.52 -7.00 -9.40
CA HIS A 124 10.32 -8.05 -10.00
C HIS A 124 11.39 -7.44 -10.92
N GLY A 125 12.64 -7.41 -10.46
CA GLY A 125 13.81 -7.31 -11.33
C GLY A 125 14.11 -8.68 -11.94
N ALA A 126 14.68 -8.72 -13.14
CA ALA A 126 14.82 -9.91 -14.00
C ALA A 126 15.68 -11.08 -13.44
N THR A 127 16.15 -11.05 -12.23
CA THR A 127 17.13 -12.04 -11.70
C THR A 127 16.92 -12.53 -10.27
N GLU A 128 15.93 -12.06 -9.49
CA GLU A 128 15.80 -12.50 -8.11
C GLU A 128 14.38 -12.98 -7.76
N HIS A 129 14.33 -14.19 -7.27
CA HIS A 129 13.15 -14.92 -6.85
C HIS A 129 12.36 -14.18 -5.74
N PHE A 130 11.06 -13.98 -5.99
CA PHE A 130 9.96 -13.87 -5.04
C PHE A 130 10.26 -13.37 -3.61
N PHE A 131 10.17 -12.08 -3.35
CA PHE A 131 9.80 -11.60 -2.01
C PHE A 131 9.05 -10.26 -2.10
N VAL A 132 7.69 -10.35 -2.17
CA VAL A 132 6.90 -9.35 -1.46
C VAL A 132 7.30 -9.49 0.00
N SER A 133 7.62 -8.41 0.69
CA SER A 133 7.89 -8.56 2.11
C SER A 133 6.61 -9.10 2.76
N SER A 134 6.74 -10.12 3.58
CA SER A 134 5.63 -10.67 4.37
C SER A 134 4.85 -9.59 5.13
N THR A 135 5.48 -8.45 5.33
CA THR A 135 4.91 -7.24 5.92
C THR A 135 3.88 -6.57 5.01
N THR A 136 4.19 -6.37 3.71
CA THR A 136 3.25 -5.75 2.77
C THR A 136 2.01 -6.62 2.57
N GLU A 137 2.17 -7.93 2.39
CA GLU A 137 1.05 -8.88 2.32
C GLU A 137 0.19 -8.84 3.58
N ARG A 138 0.84 -8.82 4.75
CA ARG A 138 0.15 -8.73 6.02
C ARG A 138 -0.65 -7.43 6.16
N LEU A 139 -0.12 -6.30 5.71
CA LEU A 139 -0.83 -5.02 5.71
C LEU A 139 -2.02 -5.04 4.75
N ILE A 140 -1.86 -5.55 3.53
CA ILE A 140 -2.97 -5.70 2.57
C ILE A 140 -4.11 -6.55 3.16
N ARG A 141 -3.81 -7.54 3.99
CA ARG A 141 -4.82 -8.41 4.62
C ARG A 141 -5.44 -7.84 5.89
N LEU A 142 -4.71 -7.06 6.68
CA LEU A 142 -5.08 -6.78 8.08
C LEU A 142 -5.18 -5.29 8.40
N ALA A 143 -4.71 -4.39 7.55
CA ALA A 143 -4.76 -2.96 7.85
C ALA A 143 -6.21 -2.47 7.89
N PRO A 144 -6.61 -1.73 8.94
CA PRO A 144 -7.97 -1.19 9.04
C PRO A 144 -8.19 0.05 8.16
N CYS A 145 -7.18 0.49 7.43
CA CYS A 145 -7.23 1.62 6.51
C CYS A 145 -6.61 1.23 5.16
N PRO A 146 -6.82 2.02 4.09
CA PRO A 146 -6.20 1.81 2.79
C PRO A 146 -4.68 1.68 2.87
N VAL A 147 -4.12 0.80 2.02
CA VAL A 147 -2.68 0.55 1.88
C VAL A 147 -2.27 0.85 0.45
N LEU A 148 -1.39 1.83 0.27
CA LEU A 148 -0.77 2.17 -1.00
C LEU A 148 0.60 1.52 -1.11
N THR A 149 0.79 0.65 -2.10
CA THR A 149 2.08 0.02 -2.40
C THR A 149 2.77 0.74 -3.56
N VAL A 150 4.02 1.14 -3.35
CA VAL A 150 4.85 1.85 -4.32
C VAL A 150 6.08 1.00 -4.65
N LYS A 151 6.40 0.84 -5.94
CA LYS A 151 7.51 -0.03 -6.39
C LYS A 151 8.63 0.75 -7.07
N HIS A 152 8.27 1.81 -7.75
CA HIS A 152 9.18 2.58 -8.59
C HIS A 152 9.22 4.04 -8.14
N PRO A 153 10.30 4.77 -8.43
CA PRO A 153 10.36 6.19 -8.12
C PRO A 153 9.32 6.96 -8.94
N GLU A 154 8.55 7.80 -8.27
CA GLU A 154 7.57 8.69 -8.88
C GLU A 154 8.02 10.14 -8.71
N LEU A 155 8.72 10.67 -9.71
CA LEU A 155 9.22 12.05 -9.68
C LEU A 155 8.10 13.09 -9.48
N ALA A 156 6.92 12.79 -9.99
CA ALA A 156 5.72 13.59 -9.76
C ALA A 156 4.52 12.65 -9.69
N PHE A 157 4.01 12.40 -8.49
CA PHE A 157 2.84 11.56 -8.27
C PHE A 157 1.57 12.32 -8.69
N LYS A 158 1.23 12.17 -9.98
CA LYS A 158 0.05 12.77 -10.59
C LYS A 158 -0.87 11.66 -11.09
N VAL A 159 -2.04 11.56 -10.50
CA VAL A 159 -3.02 10.55 -10.86
C VAL A 159 -4.02 11.12 -11.84
N LYS A 160 -3.95 10.66 -13.10
CA LYS A 160 -4.86 11.01 -14.20
C LYS A 160 -5.66 9.82 -14.69
N GLN A 161 -5.11 8.61 -14.58
CA GLN A 161 -5.74 7.37 -15.02
C GLN A 161 -5.83 6.41 -13.83
N ILE A 162 -7.04 6.16 -13.37
CA ILE A 162 -7.34 5.24 -12.26
C ILE A 162 -8.01 4.00 -12.81
N VAL A 163 -7.47 2.82 -12.52
CA VAL A 163 -8.13 1.54 -12.85
C VAL A 163 -8.78 0.97 -11.59
N PHE A 164 -10.07 0.74 -11.67
CA PHE A 164 -10.89 0.14 -10.61
C PHE A 164 -11.48 -1.18 -11.11
N PRO A 165 -10.82 -2.30 -10.82
CA PRO A 165 -11.34 -3.61 -11.19
C PRO A 165 -12.41 -4.05 -10.17
N SER A 166 -13.50 -4.63 -10.68
CA SER A 166 -14.57 -5.24 -9.88
C SER A 166 -15.38 -6.21 -10.75
N ASP A 167 -16.20 -7.04 -10.12
CA ASP A 167 -17.24 -7.81 -10.79
C ASP A 167 -18.57 -7.03 -10.96
N PHE A 168 -18.67 -5.86 -10.30
CA PHE A 168 -19.82 -4.98 -10.34
C PHE A 168 -21.15 -5.64 -9.93
N ALA A 169 -21.08 -6.70 -9.12
CA ALA A 169 -22.25 -7.32 -8.52
C ALA A 169 -22.98 -6.36 -7.54
N GLU A 170 -24.19 -6.72 -7.14
CA GLU A 170 -25.05 -5.84 -6.32
C GLU A 170 -24.42 -5.38 -4.99
N ASP A 171 -23.48 -6.16 -4.44
CA ASP A 171 -22.79 -5.83 -3.18
C ASP A 171 -21.62 -4.82 -3.34
N ALA A 172 -21.33 -4.36 -4.56
CA ALA A 172 -20.20 -3.44 -4.82
C ALA A 172 -20.34 -2.06 -4.15
N THR A 173 -21.49 -1.76 -3.55
CA THR A 173 -21.77 -0.49 -2.86
C THR A 173 -20.80 -0.23 -1.69
N GLY A 174 -20.41 -1.28 -0.95
CA GLY A 174 -19.43 -1.15 0.14
C GLY A 174 -18.04 -0.73 -0.33
N ALA A 175 -17.66 -1.11 -1.55
CA ALA A 175 -16.39 -0.74 -2.16
C ALA A 175 -16.33 0.75 -2.57
N LEU A 176 -17.48 1.41 -2.65
CA LEU A 176 -17.58 2.77 -3.18
C LEU A 176 -16.97 3.83 -2.26
N ASP A 177 -17.04 3.64 -0.95
CA ASP A 177 -16.57 4.66 0.00
C ASP A 177 -15.05 4.87 -0.11
N GLY A 178 -14.28 3.78 -0.26
CA GLY A 178 -12.83 3.88 -0.52
C GLY A 178 -12.53 4.51 -1.88
N LEU A 179 -13.28 4.14 -2.92
CA LEU A 179 -13.14 4.75 -4.25
C LEU A 179 -13.45 6.26 -4.22
N ARG A 180 -14.51 6.68 -3.54
CA ARG A 180 -14.88 8.10 -3.40
C ARG A 180 -13.77 8.92 -2.72
N GLN A 181 -13.10 8.36 -1.72
CA GLN A 181 -11.97 9.03 -1.08
C GLN A 181 -10.81 9.27 -2.06
N VAL A 182 -10.55 8.31 -2.96
CA VAL A 182 -9.53 8.46 -4.01
C VAL A 182 -9.97 9.51 -5.02
N LEU A 183 -11.21 9.45 -5.51
CA LEU A 183 -11.73 10.42 -6.49
C LEU A 183 -11.80 11.83 -5.91
N ALA A 184 -12.09 11.98 -4.62
CA ALA A 184 -12.04 13.29 -3.95
C ALA A 184 -10.61 13.87 -3.87
N ALA A 185 -9.58 13.02 -3.81
CA ALA A 185 -8.20 13.47 -3.89
C ALA A 185 -7.78 13.79 -5.33
N PHE A 186 -8.36 13.12 -6.34
CA PHE A 186 -8.01 13.27 -7.76
C PHE A 186 -9.25 13.50 -8.63
N PRO A 187 -9.93 14.66 -8.50
CA PRO A 187 -11.24 14.91 -9.12
C PRO A 187 -11.20 14.95 -10.65
N ASP A 188 -10.05 15.27 -11.25
CA ASP A 188 -9.88 15.35 -12.70
C ASP A 188 -9.40 14.04 -13.33
N ALA A 189 -9.26 12.98 -12.54
CA ALA A 189 -8.79 11.69 -13.03
C ALA A 189 -9.89 10.97 -13.83
N THR A 190 -9.49 10.28 -14.90
CA THR A 190 -10.35 9.35 -15.62
C THR A 190 -10.42 8.04 -14.84
N LEU A 191 -11.62 7.58 -14.52
CA LEU A 191 -11.89 6.33 -13.84
C LEU A 191 -12.22 5.23 -14.84
N HIS A 192 -11.37 4.22 -14.92
CA HIS A 192 -11.61 3.01 -15.69
C HIS A 192 -12.26 1.95 -14.80
N LEU A 193 -13.55 1.69 -15.00
CA LEU A 193 -14.22 0.53 -14.42
C LEU A 193 -13.86 -0.69 -15.26
N LEU A 194 -13.17 -1.65 -14.66
CA LEU A 194 -12.62 -2.81 -15.34
C LEU A 194 -13.28 -4.09 -14.87
N HIS A 195 -13.88 -4.85 -15.80
CA HIS A 195 -14.27 -6.24 -15.58
C HIS A 195 -13.28 -7.18 -16.28
N VAL A 196 -12.82 -8.21 -15.57
CA VAL A 196 -11.94 -9.25 -16.15
C VAL A 196 -12.74 -10.54 -16.27
N ALA A 197 -13.09 -10.90 -17.51
CA ALA A 197 -13.86 -12.10 -17.83
C ALA A 197 -12.96 -13.34 -17.96
N ALA A 198 -13.45 -14.50 -17.53
CA ALA A 198 -12.77 -15.78 -17.66
C ALA A 198 -13.00 -16.46 -19.04
N GLY A 199 -13.35 -15.72 -20.08
CA GLY A 199 -13.66 -16.21 -21.42
C GLY A 199 -14.09 -15.07 -22.34
N ASP A 200 -14.75 -15.39 -23.45
CA ASP A 200 -15.30 -14.38 -24.35
C ASP A 200 -16.27 -13.50 -23.57
N GLY A 201 -16.00 -12.18 -23.58
CA GLY A 201 -16.66 -11.18 -22.74
C GLY A 201 -18.19 -11.24 -22.82
N ASP A 202 -18.86 -10.83 -21.75
CA ASP A 202 -20.30 -10.78 -21.63
C ASP A 202 -20.81 -9.33 -21.66
N HIS A 203 -21.68 -9.00 -22.61
CA HIS A 203 -22.36 -7.70 -22.68
C HIS A 203 -23.09 -7.30 -21.37
N VAL A 204 -23.38 -8.26 -20.50
CA VAL A 204 -23.98 -8.05 -19.19
C VAL A 204 -23.05 -7.23 -18.28
N ALA A 205 -21.77 -7.56 -18.26
CA ALA A 205 -20.78 -6.83 -17.43
C ALA A 205 -20.65 -5.36 -17.85
N GLN A 206 -20.68 -5.09 -19.16
CA GLN A 206 -20.61 -3.72 -19.66
C GLN A 206 -21.82 -2.89 -19.20
N GLN A 207 -23.02 -3.47 -19.25
CA GLN A 207 -24.24 -2.80 -18.77
C GLN A 207 -24.17 -2.57 -17.25
N GLN A 208 -23.75 -3.54 -16.47
CA GLN A 208 -23.58 -3.42 -15.01
C GLN A 208 -22.61 -2.30 -14.63
N MET A 209 -21.47 -2.16 -15.32
CA MET A 209 -20.51 -1.07 -15.11
C MET A 209 -21.12 0.30 -15.42
N GLN A 210 -21.92 0.42 -16.50
CA GLN A 210 -22.61 1.65 -16.84
C GLN A 210 -23.69 2.02 -15.82
N ASP A 211 -24.43 1.02 -15.33
CA ASP A 211 -25.45 1.20 -14.30
C ASP A 211 -24.82 1.59 -12.97
N PHE A 212 -23.73 0.96 -12.59
CA PHE A 212 -22.93 1.33 -11.43
C PHE A 212 -22.45 2.78 -11.50
N ALA A 213 -21.87 3.20 -12.64
CA ALA A 213 -21.42 4.57 -12.83
C ALA A 213 -22.56 5.58 -12.70
N ARG A 214 -23.72 5.29 -13.30
CA ARG A 214 -24.91 6.15 -13.25
C ARG A 214 -25.52 6.21 -11.85
N GLN A 215 -25.73 5.07 -11.23
CA GLN A 215 -26.31 4.97 -9.88
C GLN A 215 -25.50 5.76 -8.85
N HIS A 216 -24.18 5.71 -8.97
CA HIS A 216 -23.27 6.35 -8.01
C HIS A 216 -22.76 7.72 -8.45
N GLN A 217 -23.28 8.25 -9.58
CA GLN A 217 -22.96 9.58 -10.11
C GLN A 217 -21.44 9.79 -10.32
N LEU A 218 -20.75 8.75 -10.80
CA LEU A 218 -19.31 8.82 -11.06
C LEU A 218 -19.05 9.63 -12.33
N ALA A 219 -18.10 10.57 -12.25
CA ALA A 219 -17.69 11.40 -13.38
C ALA A 219 -16.45 10.80 -14.08
N HIS A 220 -16.21 11.20 -15.33
CA HIS A 220 -15.04 10.82 -16.14
C HIS A 220 -14.82 9.31 -16.21
N VAL A 221 -15.89 8.53 -16.41
CA VAL A 221 -15.85 7.07 -16.41
C VAL A 221 -15.63 6.51 -17.81
N VAL A 222 -14.72 5.54 -17.90
CA VAL A 222 -14.53 4.63 -19.02
C VAL A 222 -14.85 3.22 -18.54
N VAL A 223 -15.71 2.49 -19.24
CA VAL A 223 -15.99 1.07 -18.95
C VAL A 223 -15.16 0.20 -19.86
N ALA A 224 -14.57 -0.85 -19.32
CA ALA A 224 -13.72 -1.77 -20.05
C ALA A 224 -13.92 -3.21 -19.56
N GLU A 225 -13.95 -4.12 -20.52
CA GLU A 225 -13.93 -5.55 -20.28
C GLU A 225 -12.72 -6.15 -20.97
N VAL A 226 -12.03 -7.05 -20.29
CA VAL A 226 -10.89 -7.81 -20.83
C VAL A 226 -11.05 -9.28 -20.52
N ALA A 227 -10.72 -10.12 -21.48
CA ALA A 227 -10.66 -11.57 -21.28
C ALA A 227 -9.25 -11.94 -20.81
N ALA A 228 -9.14 -12.70 -19.70
CA ALA A 228 -7.88 -13.22 -19.22
C ALA A 228 -8.06 -14.51 -18.44
N ASN A 229 -7.08 -15.41 -18.54
CA ASN A 229 -7.08 -16.67 -17.79
C ASN A 229 -6.91 -16.49 -16.26
N ARG A 230 -6.35 -15.35 -15.86
CA ARG A 230 -6.18 -14.94 -14.46
C ARG A 230 -6.56 -13.49 -14.32
N THR A 231 -7.40 -13.19 -13.34
CA THR A 231 -7.88 -11.84 -13.07
C THR A 231 -6.74 -10.83 -12.82
N SER A 232 -5.72 -11.21 -12.05
CA SER A 232 -4.56 -10.35 -11.81
C SER A 232 -3.83 -9.98 -13.10
N ALA A 233 -3.61 -10.94 -13.99
CA ALA A 233 -2.95 -10.70 -15.28
C ALA A 233 -3.77 -9.76 -16.19
N GLY A 234 -5.10 -9.91 -16.20
CA GLY A 234 -5.98 -9.00 -16.94
C GLY A 234 -5.93 -7.57 -16.41
N ILE A 235 -5.90 -7.39 -15.08
CA ILE A 235 -5.75 -6.09 -14.44
C ILE A 235 -4.40 -5.44 -14.81
N GLU A 236 -3.30 -6.19 -14.70
CA GLU A 236 -1.94 -5.70 -14.98
C GLU A 236 -1.79 -5.30 -16.45
N GLU A 237 -2.29 -6.11 -17.37
CA GLU A 237 -2.24 -5.84 -18.81
C GLU A 237 -3.07 -4.59 -19.16
N TYR A 238 -4.29 -4.50 -18.62
CA TYR A 238 -5.14 -3.33 -18.84
C TYR A 238 -4.52 -2.06 -18.28
N ALA A 239 -4.05 -2.09 -17.04
CA ALA A 239 -3.40 -0.95 -16.40
C ALA A 239 -2.20 -0.45 -17.22
N ARG A 240 -1.38 -1.37 -17.76
CA ARG A 240 -0.28 -1.02 -18.67
C ARG A 240 -0.78 -0.39 -19.98
N ARG A 241 -1.83 -0.95 -20.57
CA ARG A 241 -2.40 -0.48 -21.85
C ARG A 241 -2.92 0.95 -21.78
N VAL A 242 -3.54 1.33 -20.65
CA VAL A 242 -4.08 2.68 -20.45
C VAL A 242 -3.10 3.63 -19.78
N ALA A 243 -1.86 3.19 -19.53
CA ALA A 243 -0.85 3.91 -18.77
C ALA A 243 -1.43 4.41 -17.43
N ALA A 244 -2.04 3.50 -16.67
CA ALA A 244 -2.65 3.81 -15.39
C ALA A 244 -1.62 4.39 -14.42
N ASP A 245 -1.99 5.45 -13.71
CA ASP A 245 -1.19 6.07 -12.66
C ASP A 245 -1.49 5.43 -11.28
N LEU A 246 -2.67 4.80 -11.15
CA LEU A 246 -3.12 4.15 -9.94
C LEU A 246 -4.06 2.98 -10.23
N VAL A 247 -3.85 1.85 -9.57
CA VAL A 247 -4.84 0.77 -9.51
C VAL A 247 -5.47 0.76 -8.13
N VAL A 248 -6.81 0.74 -8.05
CA VAL A 248 -7.56 0.78 -6.78
C VAL A 248 -8.34 -0.51 -6.64
N ILE A 249 -7.98 -1.35 -5.68
CA ILE A 249 -8.56 -2.70 -5.51
C ILE A 249 -9.31 -2.79 -4.18
N PRO A 250 -10.63 -2.89 -4.21
CA PRO A 250 -11.40 -3.23 -3.01
C PRO A 250 -11.24 -4.71 -2.67
N THR A 251 -11.06 -5.02 -1.39
CA THR A 251 -10.97 -6.39 -0.87
C THR A 251 -12.05 -6.64 0.16
N HIS A 252 -12.65 -7.82 0.13
CA HIS A 252 -13.71 -8.18 1.06
C HIS A 252 -13.15 -8.93 2.28
N VAL A 253 -13.64 -8.59 3.48
CA VAL A 253 -13.17 -9.21 4.75
C VAL A 253 -13.77 -10.60 4.99
N ARG A 254 -14.85 -11.01 4.28
CA ARG A 254 -15.56 -12.27 4.56
C ARG A 254 -14.95 -13.47 3.85
N LEU A 255 -14.66 -14.50 4.62
CA LEU A 255 -14.37 -15.87 4.18
C LEU A 255 -15.64 -16.53 3.64
N GLY A 256 -15.69 -16.80 2.35
CA GLY A 256 -16.70 -17.67 1.72
C GLY A 256 -17.70 -16.95 0.79
N LEU A 257 -17.77 -17.44 -0.45
CA LEU A 257 -18.80 -17.12 -1.46
C LEU A 257 -18.92 -15.62 -1.79
N SER A 258 -17.85 -14.97 -2.20
CA SER A 258 -17.97 -13.61 -2.69
C SER A 258 -17.41 -13.46 -4.10
N HIS A 259 -18.14 -12.75 -4.90
CA HIS A 259 -17.79 -12.32 -6.24
C HIS A 259 -16.71 -11.22 -6.25
N PHE A 260 -16.18 -10.81 -5.08
CA PHE A 260 -15.15 -9.79 -4.96
C PHE A 260 -13.73 -10.37 -4.94
N PHE A 261 -12.77 -9.53 -5.27
CA PHE A 261 -11.37 -9.93 -5.28
C PHE A 261 -10.92 -10.44 -3.92
N SER A 262 -10.38 -11.65 -3.92
CA SER A 262 -9.70 -12.18 -2.74
C SER A 262 -8.44 -11.36 -2.43
N ALA A 263 -8.03 -11.35 -1.17
CA ALA A 263 -6.78 -10.72 -0.76
C ALA A 263 -5.60 -11.20 -1.63
N SER A 264 -5.62 -12.44 -2.10
CA SER A 264 -4.57 -13.00 -2.98
C SER A 264 -4.48 -12.31 -4.35
N ILE A 265 -5.61 -11.86 -4.95
CA ILE A 265 -5.59 -11.09 -6.20
C ILE A 265 -5.00 -9.71 -5.93
N ALA A 266 -5.44 -9.04 -4.86
CA ALA A 266 -4.92 -7.74 -4.46
C ALA A 266 -3.41 -7.79 -4.18
N GLU A 267 -2.94 -8.82 -3.47
CA GLU A 267 -1.52 -9.06 -3.20
C GLU A 267 -0.74 -9.27 -4.50
N THR A 268 -1.25 -10.12 -5.40
CA THR A 268 -0.61 -10.38 -6.69
C THR A 268 -0.48 -9.11 -7.50
N VAL A 269 -1.54 -8.32 -7.65
CA VAL A 269 -1.52 -7.06 -8.40
C VAL A 269 -0.63 -6.03 -7.70
N ALA A 270 -0.72 -5.90 -6.37
CA ALA A 270 0.14 -5.01 -5.59
C ALA A 270 1.62 -5.35 -5.75
N THR A 271 1.95 -6.59 -6.06
CA THR A 271 3.31 -7.07 -6.29
C THR A 271 3.78 -6.84 -7.73
N HIS A 272 2.92 -7.13 -8.72
CA HIS A 272 3.33 -7.25 -10.11
C HIS A 272 2.94 -6.05 -10.98
N ALA A 273 1.85 -5.34 -10.65
CA ALA A 273 1.44 -4.19 -11.44
C ALA A 273 2.52 -3.09 -11.44
N PHE A 274 2.73 -2.46 -12.59
CA PHE A 274 3.71 -1.38 -12.74
C PHE A 274 3.32 -0.13 -11.94
N PRO A 275 2.07 0.41 -12.01
CA PRO A 275 1.69 1.58 -11.22
C PRO A 275 1.56 1.26 -9.73
N PRO A 276 1.55 2.28 -8.87
CA PRO A 276 1.13 2.14 -7.48
C PRO A 276 -0.24 1.48 -7.37
N VAL A 277 -0.42 0.68 -6.31
CA VAL A 277 -1.68 -0.05 -6.06
C VAL A 277 -2.22 0.32 -4.69
N LEU A 278 -3.43 0.82 -4.66
CA LEU A 278 -4.18 1.09 -3.44
C LEU A 278 -5.13 -0.07 -3.17
N THR A 279 -4.98 -0.71 -2.03
CA THR A 279 -5.90 -1.75 -1.55
C THR A 279 -6.64 -1.26 -0.32
N TYR A 280 -7.91 -1.62 -0.15
CA TYR A 280 -8.66 -1.32 1.06
C TYR A 280 -9.74 -2.37 1.30
N HIS A 281 -10.04 -2.58 2.58
CA HIS A 281 -11.11 -3.46 3.00
C HIS A 281 -12.43 -2.70 3.10
N PHE A 282 -13.51 -3.38 2.75
CA PHE A 282 -14.86 -2.90 3.01
C PHE A 282 -15.69 -3.99 3.67
N ALA A 283 -16.64 -3.57 4.50
CA ALA A 283 -17.63 -4.45 5.09
C ALA A 283 -18.83 -4.55 4.13
N GLY A 284 -19.20 -5.76 3.74
CA GLY A 284 -20.43 -6.03 3.00
C GLY A 284 -21.60 -6.28 3.95
#